data_a42e693c276b104f45ae4e822dd30545
#
_entry.id   a42e693c276b104f45ae4e822dd30545
#
_cell.length_a   1.000
_cell.length_b   1.000
_cell.length_c   1.000
_cell.angle_alpha   90.00
_cell.angle_beta   90.00
_cell.angle_gamma   90.00
#
_symmetry.space_group_name_H-M   'P 1'
#
loop_
_entity.id
_entity.type
_entity.pdbx_description
1 polymer ?
#
loop_
_entity_poly.entity_id
_entity_poly.type
_entity_poly.pdbx_seq_one_letter_code
_entity_poly.pdbx_strand_id
1 'polypeptide(L)'
;MQRGNEVQLAYRENIPQGNWMYKPEIQLIKYNIDFQVDKWRVPPKRNNPFFYCYWNKTPGAEIHAGGKVYPVTPEHIVLIPPNLEHSPVQTAPFNHSFIHFIALPPFDSLSCIELFPAEQYSSLFRKRENEFKTSLSLYSLIFELMLQIPEEHFCRRQISDERIFRAWRLISLYSSQKLQLDDIAEKLNMSVSSLCHLFKEETGISPIRYAMERRMERALMLLADIHISIEDVARKTGFADRYHFSKAFKARYGVTPVQMRSTLSAR
;
A
#
# COMPACT_ATOMS: atom_id res chain seq x y z
N MET A 1 11.74 -0.65 34.19
CA MET A 1 10.39 -0.75 33.59
C MET A 1 9.61 0.57 33.55
N GLN A 2 10.16 1.72 33.93
CA GLN A 2 9.43 3.01 33.94
C GLN A 2 9.67 3.94 32.74
N ARG A 3 10.72 3.73 31.94
CA ARG A 3 11.03 4.61 30.78
C ARG A 3 10.16 4.39 29.52
N GLY A 4 9.44 3.30 29.44
CA GLY A 4 8.55 3.02 28.30
C GLY A 4 7.21 3.77 28.34
N ASN A 5 6.77 4.17 29.54
CA ASN A 5 5.49 4.85 29.73
C ASN A 5 5.58 6.37 29.51
N GLU A 6 6.73 6.98 29.78
CA GLU A 6 6.88 8.44 29.62
C GLU A 6 6.92 8.89 28.17
N VAL A 7 7.52 8.07 27.28
CA VAL A 7 7.52 8.35 25.83
C VAL A 7 6.12 8.20 25.23
N GLN A 8 5.30 7.26 25.77
CA GLN A 8 3.91 7.11 25.35
C GLN A 8 2.99 8.24 25.83
N LEU A 9 3.25 8.80 27.00
CA LEU A 9 2.50 9.94 27.56
C LEU A 9 2.82 11.25 26.81
N ALA A 10 4.08 11.50 26.46
CA ALA A 10 4.50 12.71 25.71
C ALA A 10 3.86 12.79 24.31
N TYR A 11 3.58 11.64 23.67
CA TYR A 11 2.81 11.61 22.41
C TYR A 11 1.29 11.84 22.60
N ARG A 12 0.77 11.74 23.84
CA ARG A 12 -0.65 11.94 24.14
C ARG A 12 -1.06 13.40 24.27
N GLU A 13 -0.14 14.31 24.58
CA GLU A 13 -0.48 15.69 24.97
C GLU A 13 -0.29 16.74 23.88
N ASN A 14 0.44 16.46 22.79
CA ASN A 14 0.73 17.43 21.75
C ASN A 14 0.22 16.97 20.36
N ILE A 15 -1.09 16.87 20.19
CA ILE A 15 -1.68 16.84 18.85
C ILE A 15 -2.03 18.29 18.49
N PRO A 16 -1.25 19.00 17.65
CA PRO A 16 -1.57 20.36 17.27
C PRO A 16 -2.95 20.43 16.64
N GLN A 17 -3.77 21.38 17.10
CA GLN A 17 -4.97 21.78 16.37
C GLN A 17 -4.51 22.57 15.16
N GLY A 18 -4.61 22.01 13.98
CA GLY A 18 -4.30 22.69 12.72
C GLY A 18 -3.42 21.89 11.77
N ASN A 19 -3.70 21.97 10.50
CA ASN A 19 -3.03 21.43 9.32
C ASN A 19 -2.38 20.05 9.51
N TRP A 20 -3.22 19.03 9.44
CA TRP A 20 -2.80 17.65 9.56
C TRP A 20 -2.05 17.21 8.30
N MET A 21 -0.72 17.07 8.40
CA MET A 21 0.04 16.45 7.31
C MET A 21 -0.27 14.96 7.23
N TYR A 22 -0.71 14.52 6.05
CA TYR A 22 -0.66 13.11 5.72
C TYR A 22 0.80 12.65 5.80
N LYS A 23 1.05 11.56 6.53
CA LYS A 23 2.33 10.87 6.46
C LYS A 23 2.17 9.76 5.42
N PRO A 24 2.62 9.95 4.18
CA PRO A 24 2.55 8.90 3.19
C PRO A 24 3.49 7.76 3.62
N GLU A 25 2.93 6.57 3.83
CA GLU A 25 3.72 5.37 4.09
C GLU A 25 3.83 4.59 2.78
N ILE A 26 5.00 4.67 2.15
CA ILE A 26 5.32 3.96 0.90
C ILE A 26 6.56 3.10 1.15
N GLN A 27 6.53 1.85 0.69
CA GLN A 27 7.66 0.95 0.76
C GLN A 27 7.92 0.29 -0.59
N LEU A 28 9.13 0.48 -1.10
CA LEU A 28 9.62 -0.30 -2.24
C LEU A 28 9.76 -1.77 -1.84
N ILE A 29 9.20 -2.66 -2.65
CA ILE A 29 9.33 -4.11 -2.48
C ILE A 29 10.46 -4.62 -3.36
N LYS A 30 10.40 -4.26 -4.63
CA LYS A 30 11.26 -4.80 -5.67
C LYS A 30 11.28 -3.85 -6.86
N TYR A 31 12.42 -3.78 -7.52
CA TYR A 31 12.53 -3.11 -8.80
C TYR A 31 13.55 -3.81 -9.70
N ASN A 32 13.43 -3.61 -10.98
CA ASN A 32 14.48 -3.82 -11.97
C ASN A 32 14.36 -2.77 -13.06
N ILE A 33 15.46 -2.40 -13.64
CA ILE A 33 15.51 -1.29 -14.61
C ILE A 33 16.28 -1.75 -15.84
N ASP A 34 15.64 -1.58 -17.00
CA ASP A 34 16.23 -1.75 -18.32
C ASP A 34 16.85 -3.14 -18.54
N PHE A 35 16.05 -4.19 -18.35
CA PHE A 35 16.48 -5.55 -18.62
C PHE A 35 15.71 -6.17 -19.78
N GLN A 36 16.39 -6.98 -20.57
CA GLN A 36 15.81 -7.67 -21.72
C GLN A 36 14.88 -8.79 -21.26
N VAL A 37 13.70 -8.86 -21.84
CA VAL A 37 12.69 -9.89 -21.64
C VAL A 37 12.40 -10.59 -22.97
N ASP A 38 12.98 -11.76 -23.18
CA ASP A 38 12.69 -12.60 -24.34
C ASP A 38 11.42 -13.42 -24.12
N LYS A 39 11.18 -13.86 -22.90
CA LYS A 39 9.98 -14.57 -22.49
C LYS A 39 9.51 -14.10 -21.10
N TRP A 40 8.35 -13.43 -21.08
CA TRP A 40 7.73 -12.94 -19.85
C TRP A 40 7.04 -14.08 -19.08
N ARG A 41 7.76 -14.63 -18.13
CA ARG A 41 7.27 -15.74 -17.29
C ARG A 41 6.51 -15.19 -16.10
N VAL A 42 5.25 -14.85 -16.29
CA VAL A 42 4.36 -14.32 -15.27
C VAL A 42 3.06 -15.09 -15.23
N PRO A 43 2.39 -15.20 -14.07
CA PRO A 43 1.05 -15.79 -14.00
C PRO A 43 0.09 -15.08 -14.96
N PRO A 44 -0.81 -15.83 -15.63
CA PRO A 44 -1.73 -15.26 -16.62
C PRO A 44 -2.74 -14.28 -16.02
N LYS A 45 -3.04 -14.41 -14.73
CA LYS A 45 -3.87 -13.51 -13.97
C LYS A 45 -3.17 -13.10 -12.68
N ARG A 46 -3.21 -11.82 -12.37
CA ARG A 46 -2.61 -11.23 -11.18
C ARG A 46 -3.66 -10.47 -10.38
N ASN A 47 -3.59 -10.60 -9.09
CA ASN A 47 -4.35 -9.84 -8.12
C ASN A 47 -3.49 -9.74 -6.84
N ASN A 48 -2.49 -8.87 -6.86
CA ASN A 48 -1.56 -8.74 -5.73
C ASN A 48 -1.89 -7.48 -4.92
N PRO A 49 -1.63 -7.51 -3.61
CA PRO A 49 -1.95 -6.39 -2.71
C PRO A 49 -0.89 -5.29 -2.72
N PHE A 50 -0.24 -5.06 -3.84
CA PHE A 50 0.76 -4.01 -4.03
C PHE A 50 0.67 -3.41 -5.43
N PHE A 51 1.21 -2.22 -5.58
CA PHE A 51 1.27 -1.51 -6.85
C PHE A 51 2.30 -2.11 -7.78
N TYR A 52 1.99 -2.08 -9.07
CA TYR A 52 2.95 -2.27 -10.15
C TYR A 52 3.10 -0.94 -10.90
N CYS A 53 4.34 -0.49 -11.09
CA CYS A 53 4.68 0.63 -11.95
C CYS A 53 5.61 0.11 -13.05
N TYR A 54 5.17 0.17 -14.30
CA TYR A 54 5.85 -0.40 -15.46
C TYR A 54 6.19 0.67 -16.49
N TRP A 55 7.38 0.53 -17.06
CA TRP A 55 7.80 1.30 -18.20
C TRP A 55 8.74 0.47 -19.08
N ASN A 56 8.54 0.53 -20.39
CA ASN A 56 9.36 -0.19 -21.37
C ASN A 56 10.01 0.80 -22.34
N LYS A 57 11.29 0.62 -22.61
CA LYS A 57 11.99 1.38 -23.67
C LYS A 57 11.65 0.92 -25.08
N THR A 58 11.08 -0.28 -25.21
CA THR A 58 10.62 -0.88 -26.45
C THR A 58 9.22 -1.42 -26.27
N PRO A 59 8.34 -1.36 -27.29
CA PRO A 59 7.05 -2.03 -27.23
C PRO A 59 7.24 -3.56 -27.17
N GLY A 60 6.18 -4.30 -26.78
CA GLY A 60 6.23 -5.77 -26.72
C GLY A 60 5.50 -6.35 -25.51
N ALA A 61 4.89 -5.49 -24.70
CA ALA A 61 4.10 -5.91 -23.54
C ALA A 61 2.80 -5.12 -23.43
N GLU A 62 1.76 -5.76 -22.93
CA GLU A 62 0.44 -5.19 -22.68
C GLU A 62 -0.10 -5.64 -21.32
N ILE A 63 -0.94 -4.83 -20.72
CA ILE A 63 -1.73 -5.18 -19.53
C ILE A 63 -3.21 -5.18 -19.91
N HIS A 64 -3.86 -6.32 -19.75
CA HIS A 64 -5.29 -6.46 -19.99
C HIS A 64 -6.05 -6.42 -18.67
N ALA A 65 -6.93 -5.46 -18.49
CA ALA A 65 -7.72 -5.29 -17.28
C ALA A 65 -9.10 -4.70 -17.57
N GLY A 66 -10.16 -5.25 -16.99
CA GLY A 66 -11.52 -4.71 -17.13
C GLY A 66 -12.00 -4.57 -18.58
N GLY A 67 -11.56 -5.48 -19.47
CA GLY A 67 -11.90 -5.43 -20.90
C GLY A 67 -11.12 -4.38 -21.71
N LYS A 68 -10.17 -3.67 -21.10
CA LYS A 68 -9.29 -2.70 -21.76
C LYS A 68 -7.88 -3.24 -21.90
N VAL A 69 -7.16 -2.75 -22.90
CA VAL A 69 -5.75 -3.04 -23.16
C VAL A 69 -4.92 -1.78 -22.90
N TYR A 70 -3.88 -1.93 -22.08
CA TYR A 70 -2.94 -0.88 -21.74
C TYR A 70 -1.55 -1.29 -22.24
N PRO A 71 -1.08 -0.77 -23.37
CA PRO A 71 0.24 -1.07 -23.90
C PRO A 71 1.32 -0.49 -22.98
N VAL A 72 2.35 -1.28 -22.69
CA VAL A 72 3.52 -0.82 -21.94
C VAL A 72 4.61 -0.45 -22.93
N THR A 73 4.75 0.85 -23.18
CA THR A 73 5.52 1.43 -24.27
C THR A 73 6.49 2.51 -23.78
N PRO A 74 7.37 3.04 -24.66
CA PRO A 74 8.25 4.16 -24.30
C PRO A 74 7.51 5.44 -23.93
N GLU A 75 6.27 5.64 -24.42
CA GLU A 75 5.52 6.89 -24.29
C GLU A 75 4.85 7.03 -22.91
N HIS A 76 4.55 5.91 -22.25
CA HIS A 76 3.76 5.95 -21.01
C HIS A 76 4.34 5.07 -19.91
N ILE A 77 4.29 5.59 -18.68
CA ILE A 77 4.44 4.81 -17.46
C ILE A 77 3.05 4.31 -17.07
N VAL A 78 2.94 3.02 -16.81
CA VAL A 78 1.68 2.34 -16.43
C VAL A 78 1.70 2.06 -14.93
N LEU A 79 0.78 2.63 -14.18
CA LEU A 79 0.60 2.36 -12.75
C LEU A 79 -0.65 1.51 -12.54
N ILE A 80 -0.46 0.31 -11.99
CA ILE A 80 -1.52 -0.66 -11.71
C ILE A 80 -1.74 -0.69 -10.20
N PRO A 81 -2.96 -0.42 -9.71
CA PRO A 81 -3.25 -0.40 -8.28
C PRO A 81 -3.27 -1.81 -7.66
N PRO A 82 -3.17 -1.89 -6.32
CA PRO A 82 -3.30 -3.15 -5.60
C PRO A 82 -4.70 -3.75 -5.80
N ASN A 83 -4.77 -5.07 -5.74
CA ASN A 83 -6.01 -5.86 -5.83
C ASN A 83 -6.81 -5.69 -7.14
N LEU A 84 -6.28 -5.05 -8.17
CA LEU A 84 -6.87 -5.02 -9.50
C LEU A 84 -6.50 -6.30 -10.26
N GLU A 85 -7.51 -7.09 -10.67
CA GLU A 85 -7.27 -8.25 -11.52
C GLU A 85 -6.82 -7.78 -12.91
N HIS A 86 -5.66 -8.26 -13.32
CA HIS A 86 -5.09 -7.95 -14.64
C HIS A 86 -4.27 -9.11 -15.19
N SER A 87 -4.11 -9.14 -16.50
CA SER A 87 -3.34 -10.13 -17.23
C SER A 87 -2.22 -9.45 -18.01
N PRO A 88 -0.95 -9.71 -17.66
CA PRO A 88 0.18 -9.29 -18.49
C PRO A 88 0.29 -10.18 -19.72
N VAL A 89 0.44 -9.57 -20.88
CA VAL A 89 0.55 -10.23 -22.19
C VAL A 89 1.83 -9.78 -22.87
N GLN A 90 2.59 -10.71 -23.41
CA GLN A 90 3.76 -10.43 -24.25
C GLN A 90 3.37 -10.55 -25.72
N THR A 91 3.69 -9.54 -26.51
CA THR A 91 3.47 -9.51 -27.96
C THR A 91 4.79 -9.63 -28.76
N ALA A 92 5.92 -9.20 -28.17
CA ALA A 92 7.26 -9.32 -28.71
C ALA A 92 8.30 -9.30 -27.56
N PRO A 93 9.60 -9.59 -27.80
CA PRO A 93 10.65 -9.28 -26.84
C PRO A 93 10.72 -7.77 -26.57
N PHE A 94 11.02 -7.39 -25.31
CA PHE A 94 11.02 -5.98 -24.89
C PHE A 94 12.03 -5.69 -23.78
N ASN A 95 12.42 -4.42 -23.64
CA ASN A 95 13.19 -3.94 -22.51
C ASN A 95 12.26 -3.45 -21.42
N HIS A 96 12.31 -4.10 -20.26
CA HIS A 96 11.40 -3.89 -19.13
C HIS A 96 12.05 -3.12 -17.99
N SER A 97 11.30 -2.19 -17.46
CA SER A 97 11.57 -1.56 -16.18
C SER A 97 10.33 -1.66 -15.30
N PHE A 98 10.50 -2.06 -14.06
CA PHE A 98 9.38 -2.15 -13.13
C PHE A 98 9.75 -1.74 -11.71
N ILE A 99 8.75 -1.26 -10.99
CA ILE A 99 8.77 -1.06 -9.54
C ILE A 99 7.53 -1.73 -8.96
N HIS A 100 7.72 -2.54 -7.92
CA HIS A 100 6.64 -3.02 -7.06
C HIS A 100 6.74 -2.33 -5.71
N PHE A 101 5.66 -1.77 -5.23
CA PHE A 101 5.65 -1.04 -3.96
C PHE A 101 4.30 -1.16 -3.24
N ILE A 102 4.32 -1.00 -1.94
CA ILE A 102 3.14 -0.87 -1.10
C ILE A 102 2.98 0.61 -0.77
N ALA A 103 1.77 1.13 -0.89
CA ALA A 103 1.39 2.43 -0.37
C ALA A 103 0.17 2.26 0.52
N LEU A 104 0.20 2.88 1.70
CA LEU A 104 -0.93 2.88 2.62
C LEU A 104 -1.90 4.02 2.28
N PRO A 105 -3.08 4.07 2.92
CA PRO A 105 -4.05 5.11 2.66
C PRO A 105 -3.44 6.51 2.63
N PRO A 106 -3.93 7.34 1.72
CA PRO A 106 -5.12 7.16 0.86
C PRO A 106 -4.85 6.42 -0.46
N PHE A 107 -3.60 6.14 -0.78
CA PHE A 107 -3.15 5.67 -2.10
C PHE A 107 -3.66 4.28 -2.45
N ASP A 108 -3.80 3.40 -1.45
CA ASP A 108 -4.31 2.02 -1.61
C ASP A 108 -5.76 1.94 -2.10
N SER A 109 -6.48 3.06 -2.13
CA SER A 109 -7.85 3.15 -2.62
C SER A 109 -7.96 3.48 -4.12
N LEU A 110 -6.84 3.60 -4.84
CA LEU A 110 -6.84 3.74 -6.29
C LEU A 110 -7.53 2.53 -6.93
N SER A 111 -8.47 2.79 -7.85
CA SER A 111 -9.36 1.76 -8.39
C SER A 111 -9.17 1.46 -9.88
N CYS A 112 -8.34 2.24 -10.56
CA CYS A 112 -8.10 2.12 -11.99
C CYS A 112 -6.59 2.17 -12.32
N ILE A 113 -6.25 1.71 -13.51
CA ILE A 113 -4.90 1.86 -14.06
C ILE A 113 -4.72 3.30 -14.49
N GLU A 114 -3.58 3.90 -14.09
CA GLU A 114 -3.17 5.24 -14.49
C GLU A 114 -2.06 5.18 -15.52
N LEU A 115 -2.11 6.09 -16.48
CA LEU A 115 -1.08 6.28 -17.51
C LEU A 115 -0.47 7.68 -17.37
N PHE A 116 0.86 7.74 -17.31
CA PHE A 116 1.58 9.00 -17.18
C PHE A 116 2.53 9.17 -18.37
N PRO A 117 2.68 10.39 -18.92
CA PRO A 117 3.64 10.66 -20.00
C PRO A 117 5.07 10.34 -19.54
N ALA A 118 5.73 9.39 -20.20
CA ALA A 118 7.07 8.96 -19.81
C ALA A 118 8.13 10.05 -19.99
N GLU A 119 7.94 10.97 -20.92
CA GLU A 119 8.84 12.10 -21.18
C GLU A 119 9.15 12.89 -19.89
N GLN A 120 8.15 13.08 -19.04
CA GLN A 120 8.29 13.86 -17.81
C GLN A 120 9.02 13.08 -16.69
N TYR A 121 8.89 11.76 -16.64
CA TYR A 121 9.28 10.96 -15.48
C TYR A 121 10.36 9.91 -15.74
N SER A 122 10.63 9.55 -16.99
CA SER A 122 11.59 8.48 -17.34
C SER A 122 13.00 8.76 -16.82
N SER A 123 13.37 10.04 -16.66
CA SER A 123 14.65 10.41 -16.05
C SER A 123 14.80 9.96 -14.60
N LEU A 124 13.71 9.73 -13.88
CA LEU A 124 13.68 9.18 -12.52
C LEU A 124 13.68 7.64 -12.54
N PHE A 125 13.22 7.03 -13.64
CA PHE A 125 13.14 5.58 -13.82
C PHE A 125 14.45 5.02 -14.40
N ARG A 126 15.57 5.25 -13.70
CA ARG A 126 16.89 4.79 -14.11
C ARG A 126 17.78 4.40 -12.95
N LYS A 127 18.76 3.53 -13.20
CA LYS A 127 19.83 3.23 -12.24
C LYS A 127 20.70 4.46 -11.99
N ARG A 128 21.09 4.66 -10.76
CA ARG A 128 22.04 5.69 -10.32
C ARG A 128 23.38 5.03 -9.94
N GLU A 129 24.32 5.83 -9.43
CA GLU A 129 25.68 5.40 -9.12
C GLU A 129 25.72 4.29 -8.04
N ASN A 130 24.70 4.25 -7.19
CA ASN A 130 24.56 3.21 -6.18
C ASN A 130 23.06 2.92 -5.90
N GLU A 131 22.82 1.84 -5.14
CA GLU A 131 21.48 1.37 -4.83
C GLU A 131 20.67 2.39 -3.99
N PHE A 132 21.33 3.09 -3.06
CA PHE A 132 20.69 4.13 -2.25
C PHE A 132 20.15 5.27 -3.12
N LYS A 133 20.95 5.84 -4.01
CA LYS A 133 20.52 6.90 -4.93
C LYS A 133 19.49 6.40 -5.94
N THR A 134 19.59 5.15 -6.38
CA THR A 134 18.56 4.52 -7.22
C THR A 134 17.23 4.46 -6.49
N SER A 135 17.20 3.96 -5.25
CA SER A 135 15.99 3.91 -4.44
C SER A 135 15.38 5.30 -4.22
N LEU A 136 16.18 6.31 -3.89
CA LEU A 136 15.69 7.69 -3.74
C LEU A 136 15.04 8.23 -5.04
N SER A 137 15.66 7.93 -6.20
CA SER A 137 15.10 8.32 -7.50
C SER A 137 13.74 7.65 -7.77
N LEU A 138 13.60 6.37 -7.39
CA LEU A 138 12.36 5.62 -7.55
C LEU A 138 11.27 6.09 -6.56
N TYR A 139 11.63 6.45 -5.32
CA TYR A 139 10.70 7.09 -4.39
C TYR A 139 10.21 8.44 -4.94
N SER A 140 11.12 9.27 -5.46
CA SER A 140 10.73 10.53 -6.11
C SER A 140 9.75 10.29 -7.25
N LEU A 141 10.02 9.31 -8.11
CA LEU A 141 9.10 8.92 -9.18
C LEU A 141 7.72 8.56 -8.63
N ILE A 142 7.64 7.71 -7.61
CA ILE A 142 6.36 7.29 -7.03
C ILE A 142 5.60 8.51 -6.48
N PHE A 143 6.26 9.41 -5.76
CA PHE A 143 5.60 10.60 -5.23
C PHE A 143 5.11 11.54 -6.33
N GLU A 144 5.91 11.76 -7.37
CA GLU A 144 5.51 12.57 -8.54
C GLU A 144 4.28 11.98 -9.24
N LEU A 145 4.27 10.67 -9.49
CA LEU A 145 3.11 10.00 -10.08
C LEU A 145 1.87 10.13 -9.20
N MET A 146 2.00 9.91 -7.88
CA MET A 146 0.88 10.01 -6.93
C MET A 146 0.29 11.42 -6.86
N LEU A 147 1.11 12.46 -7.03
CA LEU A 147 0.66 13.86 -7.06
C LEU A 147 -0.18 14.19 -8.30
N GLN A 148 -0.02 13.45 -9.40
CA GLN A 148 -0.76 13.69 -10.64
C GLN A 148 -2.09 12.93 -10.70
N ILE A 149 -2.35 11.99 -9.79
CA ILE A 149 -3.59 11.21 -9.80
C ILE A 149 -4.74 12.10 -9.33
N PRO A 150 -5.81 12.25 -10.14
CA PRO A 150 -6.99 12.99 -9.73
C PRO A 150 -7.63 12.39 -8.48
N GLU A 151 -8.12 13.25 -7.57
CA GLU A 151 -8.69 12.77 -6.31
C GLU A 151 -9.91 11.86 -6.51
N GLU A 152 -10.67 12.05 -7.58
CA GLU A 152 -11.82 11.23 -7.96
C GLU A 152 -11.46 9.78 -8.35
N HIS A 153 -10.20 9.50 -8.72
CA HIS A 153 -9.74 8.13 -9.04
C HIS A 153 -9.49 7.28 -7.79
N PHE A 154 -9.35 7.94 -6.65
CA PHE A 154 -9.35 7.22 -5.37
C PHE A 154 -10.79 6.94 -4.95
N CYS A 155 -11.13 5.67 -4.75
CA CYS A 155 -12.43 5.24 -4.21
C CYS A 155 -12.60 5.73 -2.77
N ARG A 156 -12.59 7.04 -2.57
CA ARG A 156 -12.92 7.65 -1.29
C ARG A 156 -14.42 7.84 -1.20
N ARG A 157 -15.07 7.15 -0.26
CA ARG A 157 -16.21 7.76 0.40
C ARG A 157 -15.64 9.00 1.09
N GLN A 158 -16.10 10.18 0.68
CA GLN A 158 -15.78 11.41 1.41
C GLN A 158 -16.34 11.23 2.82
N ILE A 159 -15.45 11.10 3.80
CA ILE A 159 -15.87 11.14 5.20
C ILE A 159 -16.27 12.60 5.47
N SER A 160 -17.56 12.84 5.59
CA SER A 160 -18.11 14.18 5.75
C SER A 160 -18.11 14.65 7.21
N ASP A 161 -18.23 13.71 8.16
CA ASP A 161 -18.18 14.01 9.59
C ASP A 161 -16.72 14.07 10.07
N GLU A 162 -16.29 15.25 10.51
CA GLU A 162 -14.93 15.50 10.99
C GLU A 162 -14.54 14.56 12.16
N ARG A 163 -15.49 14.21 13.04
CA ARG A 163 -15.23 13.26 14.14
C ARG A 163 -14.91 11.88 13.60
N ILE A 164 -15.61 11.44 12.57
CA ILE A 164 -15.34 10.15 11.91
C ILE A 164 -14.02 10.18 11.16
N PHE A 165 -13.67 11.28 10.51
CA PHE A 165 -12.36 11.46 9.92
C PHE A 165 -11.24 11.37 10.97
N ARG A 166 -11.42 11.99 12.13
CA ARG A 166 -10.49 11.89 13.27
C ARG A 166 -10.42 10.45 13.81
N ALA A 167 -11.58 9.76 13.96
CA ALA A 167 -11.62 8.34 14.35
C ALA A 167 -10.84 7.47 13.37
N TRP A 168 -11.08 7.65 12.08
CA TRP A 168 -10.42 6.93 11.00
C TRP A 168 -8.88 7.05 11.10
N ARG A 169 -8.38 8.25 11.38
CA ARG A 169 -6.95 8.50 11.59
C ARG A 169 -6.41 7.86 12.86
N LEU A 170 -7.10 8.01 13.98
CA LEU A 170 -6.69 7.41 15.24
C LEU A 170 -6.59 5.88 15.13
N ILE A 171 -7.58 5.25 14.49
CA ILE A 171 -7.56 3.81 14.25
C ILE A 171 -6.39 3.41 13.35
N SER A 172 -6.09 4.18 12.31
CA SER A 172 -4.91 3.92 11.45
C SER A 172 -3.60 3.96 12.24
N LEU A 173 -3.42 4.99 13.07
CA LEU A 173 -2.20 5.18 13.86
C LEU A 173 -1.99 4.09 14.92
N TYR A 174 -3.07 3.68 15.57
CA TYR A 174 -3.01 2.73 16.70
C TYR A 174 -3.41 1.31 16.33
N SER A 175 -3.57 1.00 15.05
CA SER A 175 -4.02 -0.32 14.59
C SER A 175 -3.14 -1.49 15.04
N SER A 176 -1.83 -1.27 15.26
CA SER A 176 -0.90 -2.29 15.78
C SER A 176 -1.02 -2.57 17.28
N GLN A 177 -1.85 -1.83 17.99
CA GLN A 177 -2.14 -2.02 19.41
C GLN A 177 -3.54 -2.60 19.59
N LYS A 178 -3.88 -3.03 20.81
CA LYS A 178 -5.25 -3.40 21.15
C LYS A 178 -6.14 -2.16 21.00
N LEU A 179 -7.03 -2.18 20.01
CA LEU A 179 -7.93 -1.07 19.74
C LEU A 179 -8.93 -0.94 20.91
N GLN A 180 -8.94 0.18 21.58
CA GLN A 180 -9.89 0.55 22.60
C GLN A 180 -10.87 1.57 22.01
N LEU A 181 -12.05 1.11 21.62
CA LEU A 181 -13.07 1.98 21.02
C LEU A 181 -13.62 2.99 22.02
N ASP A 182 -13.64 2.63 23.31
CA ASP A 182 -14.04 3.54 24.39
C ASP A 182 -13.14 4.77 24.44
N ASP A 183 -11.81 4.59 24.39
CA ASP A 183 -10.85 5.69 24.40
C ASP A 183 -11.00 6.62 23.18
N ILE A 184 -11.34 6.05 22.02
CA ILE A 184 -11.55 6.83 20.79
C ILE A 184 -12.86 7.59 20.88
N ALA A 185 -13.93 6.94 21.30
CA ALA A 185 -15.24 7.54 21.46
C ALA A 185 -15.22 8.70 22.48
N GLU A 186 -14.57 8.50 23.62
CA GLU A 186 -14.36 9.54 24.64
C GLU A 186 -13.64 10.77 24.05
N LYS A 187 -12.52 10.57 23.35
CA LYS A 187 -11.76 11.67 22.70
C LYS A 187 -12.56 12.44 21.66
N LEU A 188 -13.60 11.84 21.11
CA LEU A 188 -14.47 12.44 20.09
C LEU A 188 -15.79 12.94 20.66
N ASN A 189 -15.98 12.87 22.00
CA ASN A 189 -17.24 13.18 22.68
C ASN A 189 -18.42 12.41 22.09
N MET A 190 -18.24 11.10 21.86
CA MET A 190 -19.26 10.21 21.29
C MET A 190 -19.43 8.98 22.19
N SER A 191 -20.60 8.33 22.10
CA SER A 191 -20.75 6.98 22.60
C SER A 191 -20.09 5.98 21.62
N VAL A 192 -19.63 4.83 22.12
CA VAL A 192 -19.09 3.76 21.26
C VAL A 192 -20.09 3.31 20.21
N SER A 193 -21.38 3.25 20.56
CA SER A 193 -22.44 2.88 19.63
C SER A 193 -22.56 3.89 18.49
N SER A 194 -22.59 5.21 18.80
CA SER A 194 -22.62 6.27 17.80
C SER A 194 -21.38 6.26 16.91
N LEU A 195 -20.20 6.08 17.51
CA LEU A 195 -18.94 5.94 16.75
C LEU A 195 -19.02 4.77 15.76
N CYS A 196 -19.42 3.60 16.20
CA CYS A 196 -19.50 2.42 15.33
C CYS A 196 -20.53 2.59 14.20
N HIS A 197 -21.69 3.18 14.50
CA HIS A 197 -22.73 3.41 13.50
C HIS A 197 -22.27 4.39 12.44
N LEU A 198 -21.89 5.61 12.83
CA LEU A 198 -21.46 6.66 11.92
C LEU A 198 -20.19 6.29 11.16
N PHE A 199 -19.23 5.65 11.81
CA PHE A 199 -18.01 5.17 11.13
C PHE A 199 -18.36 4.18 10.00
N LYS A 200 -19.27 3.23 10.26
CA LYS A 200 -19.72 2.28 9.24
C LYS A 200 -20.52 2.96 8.13
N GLU A 201 -21.35 3.93 8.46
CA GLU A 201 -22.11 4.72 7.48
C GLU A 201 -21.17 5.48 6.54
N GLU A 202 -20.20 6.21 7.07
CA GLU A 202 -19.27 7.04 6.33
C GLU A 202 -18.20 6.22 5.56
N THR A 203 -17.68 5.14 6.16
CA THR A 203 -16.57 4.36 5.59
C THR A 203 -16.98 3.05 4.91
N GLY A 204 -18.21 2.57 5.18
CA GLY A 204 -18.74 1.30 4.69
C GLY A 204 -18.34 0.07 5.50
N ILE A 205 -17.40 0.20 6.45
CA ILE A 205 -16.92 -0.91 7.29
C ILE A 205 -16.86 -0.50 8.75
N SER A 206 -16.90 -1.49 9.67
CA SER A 206 -16.79 -1.19 11.10
C SER A 206 -15.38 -0.74 11.50
N PRO A 207 -15.23 0.03 12.60
CA PRO A 207 -13.92 0.43 13.13
C PRO A 207 -12.96 -0.74 13.37
N ILE A 208 -13.48 -1.85 13.91
CA ILE A 208 -12.69 -3.06 14.19
C ILE A 208 -12.20 -3.70 12.88
N ARG A 209 -13.06 -3.79 11.88
CA ARG A 209 -12.69 -4.32 10.57
C ARG A 209 -11.65 -3.43 9.90
N TYR A 210 -11.83 -2.13 9.97
CA TYR A 210 -10.86 -1.17 9.45
C TYR A 210 -9.49 -1.32 10.13
N ALA A 211 -9.46 -1.42 11.47
CA ALA A 211 -8.20 -1.67 12.19
C ALA A 211 -7.52 -2.98 11.76
N MET A 212 -8.30 -4.03 11.53
CA MET A 212 -7.78 -5.31 11.02
C MET A 212 -7.16 -5.17 9.64
N GLU A 213 -7.81 -4.43 8.73
CA GLU A 213 -7.26 -4.18 7.40
C GLU A 213 -5.92 -3.43 7.49
N ARG A 214 -5.82 -2.39 8.33
CA ARG A 214 -4.56 -1.67 8.59
C ARG A 214 -3.45 -2.59 9.13
N ARG A 215 -3.77 -3.53 10.03
CA ARG A 215 -2.81 -4.54 10.50
C ARG A 215 -2.30 -5.42 9.37
N MET A 216 -3.18 -5.86 8.49
CA MET A 216 -2.82 -6.70 7.36
C MET A 216 -1.91 -5.99 6.35
N GLU A 217 -2.17 -4.73 6.07
CA GLU A 217 -1.34 -3.91 5.18
C GLU A 217 0.05 -3.66 5.79
N ARG A 218 0.09 -3.31 7.08
CA ARG A 218 1.36 -3.19 7.79
C ARG A 218 2.13 -4.52 7.79
N ALA A 219 1.43 -5.65 7.90
CA ALA A 219 2.05 -6.97 7.80
C ALA A 219 2.71 -7.19 6.44
N LEU A 220 2.09 -6.77 5.34
CA LEU A 220 2.70 -6.84 4.00
C LEU A 220 4.02 -6.09 3.93
N MET A 221 4.06 -4.85 4.47
CA MET A 221 5.29 -4.07 4.52
C MET A 221 6.39 -4.79 5.30
N LEU A 222 6.06 -5.32 6.47
CA LEU A 222 7.03 -6.04 7.31
C LEU A 222 7.47 -7.37 6.68
N LEU A 223 6.61 -8.04 5.91
CA LEU A 223 6.94 -9.28 5.20
C LEU A 223 7.92 -9.07 4.05
N ALA A 224 8.00 -7.86 3.49
CA ALA A 224 8.98 -7.53 2.46
C ALA A 224 10.42 -7.55 2.98
N ASP A 225 10.63 -7.34 4.28
CA ASP A 225 11.92 -7.51 4.94
C ASP A 225 12.11 -8.98 5.35
N ILE A 226 13.08 -9.65 4.72
CA ILE A 226 13.40 -11.06 4.98
C ILE A 226 14.01 -11.30 6.36
N HIS A 227 14.58 -10.27 6.99
CA HIS A 227 15.22 -10.35 8.30
C HIS A 227 14.23 -10.31 9.46
N ILE A 228 12.97 -9.90 9.22
CA ILE A 228 11.92 -9.91 10.24
C ILE A 228 11.25 -11.29 10.26
N SER A 229 11.27 -11.98 11.40
CA SER A 229 10.59 -13.27 11.53
C SER A 229 9.06 -13.15 11.40
N ILE A 230 8.37 -14.23 10.98
CA ILE A 230 6.89 -14.23 10.92
C ILE A 230 6.27 -13.99 12.31
N GLU A 231 6.93 -14.47 13.36
CA GLU A 231 6.55 -14.23 14.75
C GLU A 231 6.63 -12.73 15.10
N ASP A 232 7.72 -12.08 14.70
CA ASP A 232 7.88 -10.64 14.91
C ASP A 232 6.88 -9.81 14.09
N VAL A 233 6.56 -10.24 12.87
CA VAL A 233 5.51 -9.60 12.07
C VAL A 233 4.18 -9.69 12.82
N ALA A 234 3.80 -10.86 13.33
CA ALA A 234 2.57 -11.04 14.11
C ALA A 234 2.54 -10.09 15.32
N ARG A 235 3.60 -10.06 16.11
CA ARG A 235 3.72 -9.20 17.30
C ARG A 235 3.66 -7.72 16.95
N LYS A 236 4.41 -7.27 15.92
CA LYS A 236 4.46 -5.87 15.47
C LYS A 236 3.15 -5.39 14.86
N THR A 237 2.28 -6.29 14.44
CA THR A 237 0.96 -6.00 13.90
C THR A 237 -0.18 -6.24 14.90
N GLY A 238 0.14 -6.49 16.18
CA GLY A 238 -0.81 -6.56 17.28
C GLY A 238 -1.58 -7.88 17.38
N PHE A 239 -1.02 -8.98 16.84
CA PHE A 239 -1.53 -10.33 17.04
C PHE A 239 -0.89 -10.97 18.28
N ALA A 240 -1.68 -11.77 18.97
CA ALA A 240 -1.22 -12.48 20.15
C ALA A 240 -0.12 -13.50 19.82
N ASP A 241 -0.23 -14.15 18.67
CA ASP A 241 0.70 -15.17 18.23
C ASP A 241 0.71 -15.33 16.69
N ARG A 242 1.68 -16.08 16.21
CA ARG A 242 1.88 -16.41 14.79
C ARG A 242 0.70 -17.19 14.19
N TYR A 243 0.02 -18.03 14.97
CA TYR A 243 -1.06 -18.88 14.46
C TYR A 243 -2.28 -18.02 14.08
N HIS A 244 -2.73 -17.18 15.01
CA HIS A 244 -3.85 -16.26 14.78
C HIS A 244 -3.54 -15.26 13.64
N PHE A 245 -2.31 -14.75 13.60
CA PHE A 245 -1.85 -13.92 12.51
C PHE A 245 -1.95 -14.64 11.16
N SER A 246 -1.35 -15.83 11.05
CA SER A 246 -1.29 -16.57 9.79
C SER A 246 -2.68 -16.96 9.28
N LYS A 247 -3.59 -17.32 10.19
CA LYS A 247 -5.00 -17.61 9.86
C LYS A 247 -5.71 -16.37 9.30
N ALA A 248 -5.60 -15.23 9.96
CA ALA A 248 -6.20 -13.97 9.54
C ALA A 248 -5.60 -13.49 8.20
N PHE A 249 -4.28 -13.57 8.06
CA PHE A 249 -3.57 -13.20 6.85
C PHE A 249 -4.00 -14.04 5.63
N LYS A 250 -4.06 -15.36 5.80
CA LYS A 250 -4.54 -16.27 4.74
C LYS A 250 -6.00 -16.02 4.39
N ALA A 251 -6.84 -15.73 5.37
CA ALA A 251 -8.25 -15.37 5.12
C ALA A 251 -8.38 -14.08 4.30
N ARG A 252 -7.47 -13.09 4.51
CA ARG A 252 -7.49 -11.81 3.79
C ARG A 252 -6.89 -11.88 2.39
N TYR A 253 -5.77 -12.59 2.23
CA TYR A 253 -4.97 -12.59 0.98
C TYR A 253 -4.97 -13.91 0.22
N GLY A 254 -5.63 -14.95 0.72
CA GLY A 254 -5.70 -16.26 0.10
C GLY A 254 -4.42 -17.12 0.23
N VAL A 255 -3.31 -16.52 0.63
CA VAL A 255 -2.00 -17.17 0.77
C VAL A 255 -1.44 -16.98 2.19
N THR A 256 -0.56 -17.87 2.61
CA THR A 256 0.10 -17.76 3.93
C THR A 256 1.14 -16.63 3.93
N PRO A 257 1.49 -16.07 5.13
CA PRO A 257 2.56 -15.07 5.24
C PRO A 257 3.89 -15.53 4.64
N VAL A 258 4.23 -16.83 4.77
CA VAL A 258 5.46 -17.41 4.20
C VAL A 258 5.41 -17.41 2.67
N GLN A 259 4.28 -17.82 2.08
CA GLN A 259 4.08 -17.78 0.63
C GLN A 259 4.11 -16.34 0.10
N MET A 260 3.47 -15.41 0.80
CA MET A 260 3.53 -13.98 0.45
C MET A 260 4.96 -13.46 0.48
N ARG A 261 5.73 -13.76 1.54
CA ARG A 261 7.15 -13.39 1.62
C ARG A 261 7.94 -13.92 0.42
N SER A 262 7.76 -15.18 0.05
CA SER A 262 8.42 -15.75 -1.13
C SER A 262 8.06 -14.98 -2.40
N THR A 263 6.81 -14.57 -2.56
CA THR A 263 6.37 -13.73 -3.70
C THR A 263 7.05 -12.34 -3.69
N LEU A 264 7.16 -11.71 -2.51
CA LEU A 264 7.78 -10.40 -2.36
C LEU A 264 9.31 -10.46 -2.56
N SER A 265 9.96 -11.57 -2.14
CA SER A 265 11.41 -11.77 -2.20
C SER A 265 11.90 -12.45 -3.47
N ALA A 266 11.03 -13.02 -4.30
CA ALA A 266 11.41 -13.70 -5.54
C ALA A 266 12.15 -12.71 -6.48
N ARG A 267 13.40 -13.05 -6.83
CA ARG A 267 14.26 -12.27 -7.75
C ARG A 267 13.78 -12.36 -9.19
#